data_c3c15b50e4174f1099a0e6c9c9ea8b32
#
_entry.id   c3c15b50e4174f1099a0e6c9c9ea8b32
#
_cell.length_a   1.000
_cell.length_b   1.000
_cell.length_c   1.000
_cell.angle_alpha   90.00
_cell.angle_beta   90.00
_cell.angle_gamma   90.00
#
_symmetry.space_group_name_H-M   'P 1'
#
loop_
_entity.id
_entity.type
_entity.pdbx_description
1 polymer ?
#
loop_
_entity_poly.entity_id
_entity_poly.type
_entity_poly.pdbx_seq_one_letter_code
_entity_poly.pdbx_strand_id
1 'polypeptide(L)'
;MLSIESILIEMNRPSPYQGGAELWRDPHIASEMMNAHLSPNTDAASYKPDMIRAICDSLPARMGLRHGAHIADLGCGPGLYCHRLAEQGFDMTGLDWSENSIRYAETLCAGQRAAFRLGSYLTPFAEEEFDGALLISQDYGVLPPKMRLTLLHNIHAALRQDGMFALDVPSKTAFDALQRSAAPTWEALDKGFWRPHPYLMLSATHFYPDISASCDLYAVLDDKASIYRVWQTYYTPDSICRELHEGGFDVVEVSANLLGEPWTQESAVLGIVCRKHN
;
A
#
# COMPACT_ATOMS: atom_id res chain seq x y z
N MET A 1 -16.04 25.56 -13.73
CA MET A 1 -16.08 24.46 -14.74
C MET A 1 -14.72 24.42 -15.41
N LEU A 2 -14.01 23.29 -15.37
CA LEU A 2 -12.75 23.15 -16.12
C LEU A 2 -13.07 23.18 -17.61
N SER A 3 -12.35 24.01 -18.38
CA SER A 3 -12.45 24.00 -19.84
C SER A 3 -11.80 22.73 -20.39
N ILE A 4 -12.10 22.37 -21.63
CA ILE A 4 -11.40 21.26 -22.31
C ILE A 4 -9.89 21.52 -22.32
N GLU A 5 -9.46 22.75 -22.54
CA GLU A 5 -8.05 23.14 -22.48
C GLU A 5 -7.43 22.84 -21.10
N SER A 6 -8.13 23.16 -20.02
CA SER A 6 -7.67 22.86 -18.66
C SER A 6 -7.56 21.35 -18.42
N ILE A 7 -8.51 20.55 -18.92
CA ILE A 7 -8.45 19.08 -18.83
C ILE A 7 -7.25 18.55 -19.61
N LEU A 8 -7.01 19.04 -20.82
CA LEU A 8 -5.86 18.63 -21.63
C LEU A 8 -4.52 18.97 -20.95
N ILE A 9 -4.43 20.15 -20.30
CA ILE A 9 -3.24 20.52 -19.53
C ILE A 9 -3.04 19.56 -18.36
N GLU A 10 -4.09 19.24 -17.61
CA GLU A 10 -4.02 18.34 -16.45
C GLU A 10 -3.74 16.87 -16.83
N MET A 11 -4.17 16.43 -18.03
CA MET A 11 -3.88 15.12 -18.59
C MET A 11 -2.46 14.99 -19.15
N ASN A 12 -1.72 16.09 -19.29
CA ASN A 12 -0.31 16.04 -19.65
C ASN A 12 0.52 15.41 -18.53
N ARG A 13 1.72 14.95 -18.91
CA ARG A 13 2.68 14.31 -18.00
C ARG A 13 3.02 15.24 -16.83
N PRO A 14 2.63 14.90 -15.57
CA PRO A 14 2.94 15.71 -14.41
C PRO A 14 4.44 15.66 -14.04
N SER A 15 4.90 16.61 -13.24
CA SER A 15 6.21 16.46 -12.59
C SER A 15 6.20 15.28 -11.63
N PRO A 16 7.33 14.59 -11.42
CA PRO A 16 7.39 13.42 -10.54
C PRO A 16 6.75 13.66 -9.17
N TYR A 17 5.83 12.78 -8.78
CA TYR A 17 5.05 12.80 -7.55
C TYR A 17 4.20 14.06 -7.31
N GLN A 18 3.94 14.84 -8.36
CA GLN A 18 3.04 16.00 -8.27
C GLN A 18 1.60 15.54 -8.08
N GLY A 19 0.92 16.08 -7.06
CA GLY A 19 -0.52 15.96 -6.88
C GLY A 19 -0.99 14.53 -6.65
N GLY A 20 -0.46 13.83 -5.65
CA GLY A 20 -0.95 12.52 -5.23
C GLY A 20 -2.43 12.55 -4.84
N ALA A 21 -3.15 11.46 -5.08
CA ALA A 21 -4.57 11.39 -4.84
C ALA A 21 -4.88 11.12 -3.36
N GLU A 22 -5.61 12.02 -2.70
CA GLU A 22 -6.19 11.81 -1.37
C GLU A 22 -7.56 11.12 -1.51
N LEU A 23 -7.57 9.93 -2.11
CA LEU A 23 -8.80 9.22 -2.49
C LEU A 23 -9.72 8.95 -1.30
N TRP A 24 -9.13 8.68 -0.14
CA TRP A 24 -9.84 8.33 1.09
C TRP A 24 -10.64 9.49 1.71
N ARG A 25 -10.46 10.72 1.27
CA ARG A 25 -11.21 11.89 1.76
C ARG A 25 -12.58 12.05 1.10
N ASP A 26 -12.79 11.46 -0.08
CA ASP A 26 -14.10 11.42 -0.70
C ASP A 26 -14.93 10.28 -0.09
N PRO A 27 -16.11 10.55 0.52
CA PRO A 27 -16.90 9.52 1.19
C PRO A 27 -17.36 8.38 0.28
N HIS A 28 -17.65 8.68 -0.99
CA HIS A 28 -18.04 7.65 -1.95
C HIS A 28 -16.84 6.76 -2.32
N ILE A 29 -15.71 7.36 -2.66
CA ILE A 29 -14.47 6.63 -2.99
C ILE A 29 -14.02 5.79 -1.79
N ALA A 30 -14.09 6.35 -0.58
CA ALA A 30 -13.76 5.61 0.65
C ALA A 30 -14.66 4.38 0.85
N SER A 31 -15.95 4.47 0.49
CA SER A 31 -16.87 3.33 0.51
C SER A 31 -16.52 2.29 -0.55
N GLU A 32 -16.19 2.71 -1.76
CA GLU A 32 -15.78 1.81 -2.83
C GLU A 32 -14.41 1.14 -2.55
N MET A 33 -13.49 1.86 -1.92
CA MET A 33 -12.23 1.30 -1.41
C MET A 33 -12.48 0.21 -0.37
N MET A 34 -13.41 0.43 0.57
CA MET A 34 -13.83 -0.59 1.53
C MET A 34 -14.40 -1.83 0.83
N ASN A 35 -15.26 -1.65 -0.17
CA ASN A 35 -15.79 -2.75 -0.98
C ASN A 35 -14.68 -3.53 -1.69
N ALA A 36 -13.65 -2.82 -2.21
CA ALA A 36 -12.49 -3.44 -2.84
C ALA A 36 -11.67 -4.26 -1.84
N HIS A 37 -11.42 -3.74 -0.63
CA HIS A 37 -10.72 -4.48 0.44
C HIS A 37 -11.43 -5.78 0.82
N LEU A 38 -12.76 -5.77 0.86
CA LEU A 38 -13.57 -6.92 1.29
C LEU A 38 -13.92 -7.87 0.13
N SER A 39 -13.59 -7.52 -1.10
CA SER A 39 -13.90 -8.33 -2.29
C SER A 39 -13.02 -9.58 -2.36
N PRO A 40 -13.60 -10.78 -2.48
CA PRO A 40 -12.83 -12.00 -2.68
C PRO A 40 -12.29 -12.18 -4.11
N ASN A 41 -12.67 -11.28 -5.03
CA ASN A 41 -12.46 -11.45 -6.47
C ASN A 41 -11.34 -10.58 -7.05
N THR A 42 -10.81 -9.62 -6.29
CA THR A 42 -9.80 -8.67 -6.75
C THR A 42 -8.72 -8.44 -5.70
N ASP A 43 -7.52 -8.10 -6.16
CA ASP A 43 -6.40 -7.65 -5.32
C ASP A 43 -6.22 -6.11 -5.39
N ALA A 44 -7.28 -5.38 -5.76
CA ALA A 44 -7.17 -3.94 -6.05
C ALA A 44 -6.84 -3.07 -4.82
N ALA A 45 -7.21 -3.49 -3.60
CA ALA A 45 -6.94 -2.76 -2.37
C ALA A 45 -6.27 -3.65 -1.30
N SER A 46 -6.65 -4.92 -1.22
CA SER A 46 -6.00 -5.94 -0.38
C SER A 46 -5.86 -7.22 -1.18
N TYR A 47 -4.92 -8.06 -0.81
CA TYR A 47 -4.84 -9.42 -1.36
C TYR A 47 -6.12 -10.19 -1.08
N LYS A 48 -6.42 -11.15 -1.95
CA LYS A 48 -7.57 -12.07 -1.79
C LYS A 48 -7.47 -12.87 -0.49
N PRO A 49 -8.59 -13.29 0.09
CA PRO A 49 -8.64 -13.94 1.41
C PRO A 49 -7.69 -15.15 1.56
N ASP A 50 -7.52 -15.96 0.51
CA ASP A 50 -6.61 -17.11 0.55
C ASP A 50 -5.14 -16.68 0.62
N MET A 51 -4.75 -15.60 -0.07
CA MET A 51 -3.41 -15.05 -0.01
C MET A 51 -3.15 -14.41 1.37
N ILE A 52 -4.10 -13.64 1.91
CA ILE A 52 -4.01 -13.08 3.27
C ILE A 52 -3.79 -14.19 4.29
N ARG A 53 -4.58 -15.28 4.20
CA ARG A 53 -4.43 -16.43 5.06
C ARG A 53 -3.03 -17.03 4.98
N ALA A 54 -2.56 -17.33 3.78
CA ALA A 54 -1.26 -17.93 3.55
C ALA A 54 -0.10 -17.02 4.03
N ILE A 55 -0.21 -15.70 3.85
CA ILE A 55 0.75 -14.74 4.38
C ILE A 55 0.77 -14.78 5.91
N CYS A 56 -0.39 -14.69 6.57
CA CYS A 56 -0.48 -14.75 8.03
C CYS A 56 0.04 -16.07 8.60
N ASP A 57 -0.15 -17.18 7.88
CA ASP A 57 0.31 -18.50 8.33
C ASP A 57 1.84 -18.68 8.22
N SER A 58 2.52 -17.95 7.32
CA SER A 58 3.95 -18.14 7.05
C SER A 58 4.85 -16.98 7.50
N LEU A 59 4.39 -15.74 7.34
CA LEU A 59 5.23 -14.55 7.50
C LEU A 59 5.77 -14.35 8.93
N PRO A 60 4.98 -14.55 10.02
CA PRO A 60 5.50 -14.35 11.37
C PRO A 60 6.70 -15.26 11.70
N ALA A 61 6.68 -16.51 11.24
CA ALA A 61 7.80 -17.43 11.44
C ALA A 61 9.06 -16.98 10.68
N ARG A 62 8.91 -16.48 9.47
CA ARG A 62 10.02 -15.92 8.66
C ARG A 62 10.58 -14.62 9.25
N MET A 63 9.73 -13.83 9.90
CA MET A 63 10.16 -12.70 10.72
C MET A 63 10.75 -13.11 12.08
N GLY A 64 10.77 -14.39 12.43
CA GLY A 64 11.25 -14.87 13.72
C GLY A 64 10.39 -14.44 14.91
N LEU A 65 9.15 -14.01 14.66
CA LEU A 65 8.22 -13.58 15.69
C LEU A 65 7.63 -14.77 16.45
N ARG A 66 7.51 -14.61 17.76
CA ARG A 66 6.94 -15.64 18.65
C ARG A 66 5.50 -15.31 18.98
N HIS A 67 4.75 -16.31 19.34
CA HIS A 67 3.40 -16.15 19.88
C HIS A 67 3.40 -15.10 21.01
N GLY A 68 2.45 -14.16 20.95
CA GLY A 68 2.37 -13.01 21.87
C GLY A 68 3.26 -11.82 21.47
N ALA A 69 4.01 -11.89 20.36
CA ALA A 69 4.72 -10.72 19.85
C ALA A 69 3.74 -9.60 19.47
N HIS A 70 4.13 -8.35 19.70
CA HIS A 70 3.35 -7.18 19.38
C HIS A 70 3.70 -6.67 17.98
N ILE A 71 2.72 -6.66 17.08
CA ILE A 71 2.92 -6.35 15.66
C ILE A 71 2.09 -5.12 15.28
N ALA A 72 2.73 -4.15 14.63
CA ALA A 72 2.05 -3.03 13.97
C ALA A 72 1.66 -3.41 12.53
N ASP A 73 0.41 -3.15 12.14
CA ASP A 73 -0.10 -3.25 10.78
C ASP A 73 -0.35 -1.83 10.26
N LEU A 74 0.53 -1.34 9.37
CA LEU A 74 0.56 0.03 8.90
C LEU A 74 -0.24 0.14 7.59
N GLY A 75 -1.25 1.03 7.57
CA GLY A 75 -2.25 1.02 6.51
C GLY A 75 -3.16 -0.21 6.63
N CYS A 76 -3.57 -0.55 7.84
CA CYS A 76 -4.27 -1.80 8.15
C CYS A 76 -5.63 -1.96 7.44
N GLY A 77 -6.17 -0.88 6.85
CA GLY A 77 -7.48 -0.90 6.22
C GLY A 77 -8.56 -1.45 7.15
N PRO A 78 -9.40 -2.40 6.68
CA PRO A 78 -10.45 -3.02 7.50
C PRO A 78 -9.92 -4.06 8.51
N GLY A 79 -8.60 -4.15 8.74
CA GLY A 79 -8.00 -4.98 9.78
C GLY A 79 -7.91 -6.47 9.44
N LEU A 80 -7.87 -6.84 8.16
CA LEU A 80 -7.91 -8.25 7.72
C LEU A 80 -6.69 -9.04 8.21
N TYR A 81 -5.49 -8.46 8.18
CA TYR A 81 -4.27 -9.06 8.73
C TYR A 81 -4.29 -9.05 10.25
N CYS A 82 -4.70 -7.93 10.87
CA CYS A 82 -4.85 -7.85 12.32
C CYS A 82 -5.77 -8.95 12.86
N HIS A 83 -6.93 -9.16 12.23
CA HIS A 83 -7.89 -10.19 12.61
C HIS A 83 -7.25 -11.59 12.59
N ARG A 84 -6.60 -11.96 11.49
CA ARG A 84 -6.01 -13.30 11.33
C ARG A 84 -4.82 -13.55 12.25
N LEU A 85 -3.96 -12.55 12.43
CA LEU A 85 -2.79 -12.68 13.31
C LEU A 85 -3.20 -12.69 14.78
N ALA A 86 -4.23 -11.92 15.17
CA ALA A 86 -4.78 -11.98 16.51
C ALA A 86 -5.40 -13.35 16.83
N GLU A 87 -6.08 -14.02 15.87
CA GLU A 87 -6.54 -15.42 16.01
C GLU A 87 -5.38 -16.39 16.25
N GLN A 88 -4.20 -16.12 15.70
CA GLN A 88 -2.98 -16.90 15.91
C GLN A 88 -2.24 -16.55 17.21
N GLY A 89 -2.78 -15.59 18.00
CA GLY A 89 -2.28 -15.23 19.32
C GLY A 89 -1.19 -14.17 19.33
N PHE A 90 -1.07 -13.38 18.28
CA PHE A 90 -0.26 -12.16 18.28
C PHE A 90 -1.03 -10.98 18.89
N ASP A 91 -0.31 -9.99 19.43
CA ASP A 91 -0.87 -8.72 19.85
C ASP A 91 -0.79 -7.74 18.68
N MET A 92 -1.93 -7.26 18.21
CA MET A 92 -1.98 -6.43 17.00
C MET A 92 -2.27 -4.97 17.32
N THR A 93 -1.59 -4.06 16.63
CA THR A 93 -1.98 -2.66 16.56
C THR A 93 -2.10 -2.26 15.10
N GLY A 94 -3.32 -2.03 14.61
CA GLY A 94 -3.58 -1.49 13.29
C GLY A 94 -3.55 0.05 13.31
N LEU A 95 -2.87 0.64 12.31
CA LEU A 95 -2.85 2.08 12.07
C LEU A 95 -3.40 2.36 10.69
N ASP A 96 -4.44 3.16 10.58
CA ASP A 96 -4.98 3.59 9.31
C ASP A 96 -5.51 5.02 9.39
N TRP A 97 -5.51 5.68 8.26
CA TRP A 97 -5.97 7.06 8.12
C TRP A 97 -7.50 7.15 7.93
N SER A 98 -8.15 6.08 7.45
CA SER A 98 -9.58 6.00 7.17
C SER A 98 -10.38 5.66 8.42
N GLU A 99 -11.18 6.60 8.89
CA GLU A 99 -12.09 6.37 10.02
C GLU A 99 -13.08 5.22 9.76
N ASN A 100 -13.54 5.06 8.50
CA ASN A 100 -14.42 3.96 8.11
C ASN A 100 -13.73 2.61 8.24
N SER A 101 -12.46 2.52 7.81
CA SER A 101 -11.65 1.31 7.92
C SER A 101 -11.42 0.95 9.38
N ILE A 102 -11.04 1.91 10.21
CA ILE A 102 -10.83 1.70 11.66
C ILE A 102 -12.09 1.19 12.35
N ARG A 103 -13.24 1.80 12.12
CA ARG A 103 -14.52 1.35 12.73
C ARG A 103 -14.89 -0.07 12.30
N TYR A 104 -14.62 -0.43 11.05
CA TYR A 104 -14.83 -1.79 10.57
C TYR A 104 -13.86 -2.77 11.25
N ALA A 105 -12.59 -2.43 11.32
CA ALA A 105 -11.54 -3.24 11.93
C ALA A 105 -11.81 -3.49 13.42
N GLU A 106 -12.24 -2.47 14.17
CA GLU A 106 -12.67 -2.60 15.58
C GLU A 106 -13.84 -3.58 15.74
N THR A 107 -14.79 -3.54 14.80
CA THR A 107 -15.93 -4.47 14.81
C THR A 107 -15.50 -5.90 14.47
N LEU A 108 -14.67 -6.05 13.43
CA LEU A 108 -14.17 -7.34 12.97
C LEU A 108 -13.33 -8.05 14.04
N CYS A 109 -12.49 -7.31 14.75
CA CYS A 109 -11.56 -7.83 15.76
C CYS A 109 -12.12 -7.75 17.19
N ALA A 110 -13.43 -7.52 17.37
CA ALA A 110 -14.02 -7.40 18.68
C ALA A 110 -13.76 -8.64 19.56
N GLY A 111 -13.19 -8.42 20.75
CA GLY A 111 -12.82 -9.49 21.68
C GLY A 111 -11.50 -10.20 21.40
N GLN A 112 -10.76 -9.79 20.35
CA GLN A 112 -9.42 -10.27 20.06
C GLN A 112 -8.34 -9.35 20.65
N ARG A 113 -7.08 -9.79 20.60
CA ARG A 113 -5.90 -9.03 21.01
C ARG A 113 -5.47 -8.07 19.89
N ALA A 114 -6.35 -7.13 19.55
CA ALA A 114 -6.13 -6.13 18.51
C ALA A 114 -6.64 -4.77 18.96
N ALA A 115 -5.84 -3.74 18.73
CA ALA A 115 -6.16 -2.34 18.96
C ALA A 115 -5.99 -1.56 17.64
N PHE A 116 -6.76 -0.48 17.48
CA PHE A 116 -6.71 0.31 16.25
C PHE A 116 -6.50 1.80 16.57
N ARG A 117 -5.70 2.46 15.74
CA ARG A 117 -5.36 3.88 15.87
C ARG A 117 -5.69 4.60 14.56
N LEU A 118 -6.52 5.63 14.64
CA LEU A 118 -6.73 6.54 13.51
C LEU A 118 -5.53 7.48 13.40
N GLY A 119 -4.81 7.44 12.29
CA GLY A 119 -3.63 8.26 12.11
C GLY A 119 -2.83 7.92 10.87
N SER A 120 -1.72 8.63 10.68
CA SER A 120 -0.80 8.45 9.56
C SER A 120 0.52 7.85 10.04
N TYR A 121 1.02 6.84 9.36
CA TYR A 121 2.37 6.30 9.58
C TYR A 121 3.48 7.27 9.15
N LEU A 122 3.13 8.39 8.51
CA LEU A 122 4.07 9.49 8.20
C LEU A 122 4.28 10.47 9.38
N THR A 123 3.55 10.30 10.46
CA THR A 123 3.80 10.98 11.74
C THR A 123 4.31 9.97 12.77
N PRO A 124 5.12 10.38 13.77
CA PRO A 124 5.52 9.48 14.84
C PRO A 124 4.30 8.85 15.51
N PHE A 125 4.22 7.52 15.57
CA PHE A 125 3.06 6.78 16.07
C PHE A 125 3.36 5.88 17.26
N ALA A 126 4.63 5.59 17.53
CA ALA A 126 5.09 4.78 18.66
C ALA A 126 6.61 4.97 18.87
N GLU A 127 7.13 4.51 20.01
CA GLU A 127 8.55 4.45 20.34
C GLU A 127 8.82 3.12 21.03
N GLU A 128 9.70 2.28 20.43
CA GLU A 128 10.12 0.96 20.95
C GLU A 128 8.95 0.07 21.45
N GLU A 129 7.83 0.12 20.73
CA GLU A 129 6.58 -0.55 21.15
C GLU A 129 6.44 -1.94 20.53
N PHE A 130 6.92 -2.15 19.29
CA PHE A 130 6.59 -3.31 18.48
C PHE A 130 7.78 -4.27 18.28
N ASP A 131 7.48 -5.57 18.28
CA ASP A 131 8.43 -6.62 17.89
C ASP A 131 8.48 -6.79 16.37
N GLY A 132 7.39 -6.42 15.69
CA GLY A 132 7.28 -6.45 14.24
C GLY A 132 6.40 -5.36 13.67
N ALA A 133 6.62 -5.01 12.40
CA ALA A 133 5.78 -4.11 11.61
C ALA A 133 5.48 -4.71 10.24
N LEU A 134 4.29 -4.45 9.73
CA LEU A 134 3.83 -4.85 8.40
C LEU A 134 3.43 -3.61 7.60
N LEU A 135 3.76 -3.60 6.31
CA LEU A 135 3.26 -2.64 5.33
C LEU A 135 3.00 -3.40 4.04
N ILE A 136 1.79 -3.91 3.88
CA ILE A 136 1.40 -4.89 2.85
C ILE A 136 0.49 -4.25 1.80
N SER A 137 0.40 -4.88 0.64
CA SER A 137 -0.34 -4.45 -0.55
C SER A 137 0.33 -3.31 -1.31
N GLN A 138 1.67 -3.31 -1.35
CA GLN A 138 2.52 -2.40 -2.15
C GLN A 138 2.38 -0.91 -1.79
N ASP A 139 1.90 -0.62 -0.58
CA ASP A 139 1.63 0.75 -0.11
C ASP A 139 2.91 1.61 0.01
N TYR A 140 4.08 0.98 0.17
CA TYR A 140 5.37 1.66 0.22
C TYR A 140 5.68 2.44 -1.07
N GLY A 141 5.43 1.84 -2.23
CA GLY A 141 5.77 2.40 -3.54
C GLY A 141 4.94 3.59 -3.98
N VAL A 142 3.79 3.85 -3.35
CA VAL A 142 2.92 5.00 -3.70
C VAL A 142 3.45 6.33 -3.16
N LEU A 143 4.35 6.27 -2.17
CA LEU A 143 4.88 7.44 -1.50
C LEU A 143 6.03 8.08 -2.29
N PRO A 144 6.15 9.43 -2.29
CA PRO A 144 7.35 10.12 -2.75
C PRO A 144 8.58 9.73 -1.93
N PRO A 145 9.82 9.80 -2.50
CA PRO A 145 11.04 9.38 -1.82
C PRO A 145 11.26 9.97 -0.42
N LYS A 146 10.98 11.27 -0.25
CA LYS A 146 11.10 11.92 1.06
C LYS A 146 10.11 11.37 2.10
N MET A 147 8.89 11.03 1.67
CA MET A 147 7.88 10.46 2.57
C MET A 147 8.24 9.01 2.92
N ARG A 148 8.81 8.23 1.99
CA ARG A 148 9.32 6.88 2.28
C ARG A 148 10.41 6.89 3.34
N LEU A 149 11.36 7.83 3.24
CA LEU A 149 12.39 7.99 4.27
C LEU A 149 11.79 8.38 5.64
N THR A 150 10.80 9.29 5.66
CA THR A 150 10.07 9.63 6.88
C THR A 150 9.36 8.40 7.46
N LEU A 151 8.68 7.61 6.63
CA LEU A 151 8.04 6.37 7.04
C LEU A 151 9.04 5.39 7.65
N LEU A 152 10.17 5.15 6.99
CA LEU A 152 11.21 4.25 7.51
C LEU A 152 11.74 4.70 8.87
N HIS A 153 11.99 5.99 9.05
CA HIS A 153 12.40 6.54 10.34
C HIS A 153 11.33 6.33 11.43
N ASN A 154 10.04 6.54 11.10
CA ASN A 154 8.96 6.31 12.06
C ASN A 154 8.81 4.82 12.42
N ILE A 155 8.93 3.91 11.44
CA ILE A 155 8.91 2.46 11.70
C ILE A 155 10.12 2.06 12.56
N HIS A 156 11.29 2.58 12.21
CA HIS A 156 12.51 2.31 12.97
C HIS A 156 12.37 2.75 14.43
N ALA A 157 11.86 3.94 14.70
CA ALA A 157 11.59 4.42 16.05
C ALA A 157 10.55 3.58 16.80
N ALA A 158 9.52 3.12 16.11
CA ALA A 158 8.43 2.34 16.70
C ALA A 158 8.80 0.89 17.04
N LEU A 159 9.78 0.32 16.33
CA LEU A 159 10.27 -1.03 16.58
C LEU A 159 11.23 -1.07 17.78
N ARG A 160 11.12 -2.13 18.57
CA ARG A 160 12.11 -2.51 19.60
C ARG A 160 13.44 -2.83 18.95
N GLN A 161 14.49 -2.97 19.77
CA GLN A 161 15.77 -3.48 19.31
C GLN A 161 15.58 -4.87 18.67
N ASP A 162 16.27 -5.14 17.56
CA ASP A 162 16.11 -6.35 16.72
C ASP A 162 14.70 -6.55 16.14
N GLY A 163 13.83 -5.54 16.20
CA GLY A 163 12.49 -5.58 15.64
C GLY A 163 12.50 -5.81 14.12
N MET A 164 11.48 -6.51 13.63
CA MET A 164 11.40 -6.96 12.25
C MET A 164 10.38 -6.12 11.46
N PHE A 165 10.66 -5.88 10.19
CA PHE A 165 9.75 -5.19 9.30
C PHE A 165 9.54 -5.99 8.01
N ALA A 166 8.29 -6.20 7.61
CA ALA A 166 7.94 -6.84 6.36
C ALA A 166 7.09 -5.94 5.49
N LEU A 167 7.42 -5.91 4.21
CA LEU A 167 6.71 -5.13 3.19
C LEU A 167 6.73 -5.86 1.86
N ASP A 168 5.87 -5.43 0.95
CA ASP A 168 5.94 -5.82 -0.45
C ASP A 168 5.92 -4.60 -1.37
N VAL A 169 6.59 -4.72 -2.50
CA VAL A 169 6.68 -3.66 -3.51
C VAL A 169 6.60 -4.25 -4.92
N PRO A 170 6.10 -3.49 -5.92
CA PRO A 170 6.12 -3.97 -7.29
C PRO A 170 7.55 -3.97 -7.84
N SER A 171 7.86 -4.98 -8.64
CA SER A 171 9.17 -5.14 -9.24
C SER A 171 9.35 -4.29 -10.51
N LYS A 172 10.60 -4.12 -10.93
CA LYS A 172 10.93 -3.53 -12.24
C LYS A 172 10.32 -4.32 -13.41
N THR A 173 10.13 -5.63 -13.26
CA THR A 173 9.46 -6.50 -14.25
C THR A 173 7.99 -6.11 -14.43
N ALA A 174 7.29 -5.78 -13.32
CA ALA A 174 5.93 -5.25 -13.39
C ALA A 174 5.87 -3.91 -14.12
N PHE A 175 6.84 -3.00 -13.88
CA PHE A 175 6.96 -1.74 -14.61
C PHE A 175 7.09 -1.97 -16.12
N ASP A 176 8.01 -2.86 -16.54
CA ASP A 176 8.27 -3.13 -17.94
C ASP A 176 7.06 -3.81 -18.62
N ALA A 177 6.33 -4.66 -17.90
CA ALA A 177 5.09 -5.26 -18.38
C ALA A 177 3.98 -4.21 -18.56
N LEU A 178 3.78 -3.34 -17.57
CA LEU A 178 2.82 -2.25 -17.64
C LEU A 178 3.15 -1.29 -18.78
N GLN A 179 4.42 -0.92 -18.96
CA GLN A 179 4.85 -0.02 -20.03
C GLN A 179 4.54 -0.57 -21.44
N ARG A 180 4.58 -1.89 -21.61
CA ARG A 180 4.23 -2.54 -22.89
C ARG A 180 2.73 -2.62 -23.16
N SER A 181 1.90 -2.66 -22.12
CA SER A 181 0.47 -2.89 -22.23
C SER A 181 -0.39 -1.64 -22.02
N ALA A 182 0.13 -0.62 -21.34
CA ALA A 182 -0.64 0.57 -21.02
C ALA A 182 -1.00 1.38 -22.27
N ALA A 183 -2.27 1.74 -22.38
CA ALA A 183 -2.80 2.63 -23.41
C ALA A 183 -3.82 3.58 -22.77
N PRO A 184 -3.93 4.82 -23.27
CA PRO A 184 -5.02 5.69 -22.84
C PRO A 184 -6.38 5.05 -23.14
N THR A 185 -7.31 5.17 -22.18
CA THR A 185 -8.66 4.65 -22.32
C THR A 185 -9.70 5.72 -21.98
N TRP A 186 -10.94 5.46 -22.37
CA TRP A 186 -12.09 6.19 -21.88
C TRP A 186 -13.25 5.23 -21.64
N GLU A 187 -14.05 5.55 -20.63
CA GLU A 187 -15.21 4.75 -20.27
C GLU A 187 -16.37 5.66 -19.87
N ALA A 188 -17.56 5.35 -20.35
CA ALA A 188 -18.78 5.98 -19.87
C ALA A 188 -19.48 4.99 -18.92
N LEU A 189 -19.74 5.43 -17.71
CA LEU A 189 -20.22 4.59 -16.61
C LEU A 189 -21.49 5.23 -16.02
N ASP A 190 -22.52 4.43 -15.75
CA ASP A 190 -23.72 4.89 -15.03
C ASP A 190 -23.44 5.14 -13.54
N LYS A 191 -22.51 4.39 -12.96
CA LYS A 191 -21.94 4.52 -11.61
C LYS A 191 -20.69 3.65 -11.50
N GLY A 192 -19.86 3.89 -10.49
CA GLY A 192 -18.68 3.07 -10.26
C GLY A 192 -17.80 3.66 -9.15
N PHE A 193 -16.54 3.26 -9.16
CA PHE A 193 -15.56 3.61 -8.13
C PHE A 193 -15.46 5.14 -7.88
N TRP A 194 -15.48 5.93 -8.95
CA TRP A 194 -15.26 7.38 -8.83
C TRP A 194 -16.52 8.16 -8.47
N ARG A 195 -17.71 7.69 -8.91
CA ARG A 195 -18.99 8.39 -8.69
C ARG A 195 -20.16 7.45 -8.52
N PRO A 196 -21.15 7.81 -7.69
CA PRO A 196 -22.40 7.07 -7.53
C PRO A 196 -23.45 7.36 -8.63
N HIS A 197 -23.15 8.20 -9.62
CA HIS A 197 -24.00 8.66 -10.71
C HIS A 197 -23.22 8.62 -12.03
N PRO A 198 -23.86 8.85 -13.20
CA PRO A 198 -23.18 8.78 -14.49
C PRO A 198 -22.00 9.74 -14.61
N TYR A 199 -20.91 9.23 -15.21
CA TYR A 199 -19.70 9.99 -15.48
C TYR A 199 -18.92 9.42 -16.66
N LEU A 200 -18.07 10.26 -17.27
CA LEU A 200 -17.05 9.85 -18.24
C LEU A 200 -15.70 9.82 -17.53
N MET A 201 -14.96 8.73 -17.67
CA MET A 201 -13.59 8.61 -17.21
C MET A 201 -12.63 8.57 -18.39
N LEU A 202 -11.59 9.38 -18.35
CA LEU A 202 -10.42 9.28 -19.22
C LEU A 202 -9.25 8.81 -18.35
N SER A 203 -8.47 7.85 -18.84
CA SER A 203 -7.28 7.39 -18.12
C SER A 203 -6.05 7.33 -19.03
N ALA A 204 -4.90 7.58 -18.43
CA ALA A 204 -3.60 7.43 -19.07
C ALA A 204 -2.52 7.12 -18.02
N THR A 205 -1.53 6.31 -18.40
CA THR A 205 -0.36 6.05 -17.55
C THR A 205 0.86 6.77 -18.10
N HIS A 206 1.50 7.57 -17.28
CA HIS A 206 2.77 8.22 -17.59
C HIS A 206 3.93 7.49 -16.94
N PHE A 207 4.98 7.23 -17.70
CA PHE A 207 6.16 6.46 -17.25
C PHE A 207 7.36 7.37 -17.02
N TYR A 208 8.11 7.12 -15.96
CA TYR A 208 9.32 7.83 -15.54
C TYR A 208 10.47 6.83 -15.35
N PRO A 209 11.10 6.35 -16.46
CA PRO A 209 12.12 5.30 -16.39
C PRO A 209 13.31 5.68 -15.50
N ASP A 210 13.72 6.96 -15.52
CA ASP A 210 14.90 7.44 -14.78
C ASP A 210 14.75 7.30 -13.26
N ILE A 211 13.52 7.28 -12.76
CA ILE A 211 13.19 7.11 -11.34
C ILE A 211 12.36 5.84 -11.07
N SER A 212 12.23 4.96 -12.08
CA SER A 212 11.46 3.72 -12.02
C SER A 212 10.05 3.92 -11.43
N ALA A 213 9.32 4.94 -11.91
CA ALA A 213 7.99 5.25 -11.42
C ALA A 213 6.97 5.38 -12.56
N SER A 214 5.70 5.14 -12.24
CA SER A 214 4.56 5.47 -13.09
C SER A 214 3.58 6.38 -12.34
N CYS A 215 2.76 7.07 -13.13
CA CYS A 215 1.62 7.82 -12.65
C CYS A 215 0.40 7.42 -13.47
N ASP A 216 -0.55 6.75 -12.85
CA ASP A 216 -1.87 6.57 -13.42
C ASP A 216 -2.69 7.84 -13.17
N LEU A 217 -3.17 8.42 -14.27
CA LEU A 217 -3.92 9.64 -14.27
C LEU A 217 -5.36 9.36 -14.73
N TYR A 218 -6.32 9.81 -13.91
CA TYR A 218 -7.74 9.67 -14.17
C TYR A 218 -8.40 11.06 -14.20
N ALA A 219 -9.05 11.39 -15.32
CA ALA A 219 -9.95 12.53 -15.41
C ALA A 219 -11.39 12.04 -15.35
N VAL A 220 -12.08 12.35 -14.27
CA VAL A 220 -13.47 11.96 -14.01
C VAL A 220 -14.34 13.17 -14.26
N LEU A 221 -15.21 13.05 -15.29
CA LEU A 221 -16.02 14.12 -15.83
C LEU A 221 -17.49 13.85 -15.55
N ASP A 222 -18.09 14.68 -14.75
CA ASP A 222 -19.53 14.79 -14.48
C ASP A 222 -19.96 16.26 -14.64
N ASP A 223 -20.68 16.83 -13.71
CA ASP A 223 -20.97 18.28 -13.67
C ASP A 223 -19.70 19.13 -13.50
N LYS A 224 -18.62 18.51 -13.09
CA LYS A 224 -17.27 19.06 -12.93
C LYS A 224 -16.23 18.09 -13.45
N ALA A 225 -14.98 18.54 -13.61
CA ALA A 225 -13.86 17.63 -13.85
C ALA A 225 -13.03 17.47 -12.57
N SER A 226 -12.72 16.22 -12.22
CA SER A 226 -11.84 15.88 -11.11
C SER A 226 -10.66 15.08 -11.65
N ILE A 227 -9.44 15.46 -11.27
CA ILE A 227 -8.22 14.82 -11.73
C ILE A 227 -7.59 14.07 -10.55
N TYR A 228 -7.32 12.80 -10.75
CA TYR A 228 -6.67 11.95 -9.77
C TYR A 228 -5.36 11.41 -10.34
N ARG A 229 -4.31 11.40 -9.53
CA ARG A 229 -2.98 10.89 -9.88
C ARG A 229 -2.57 9.84 -8.85
N VAL A 230 -2.35 8.63 -9.31
CA VAL A 230 -1.90 7.51 -8.48
C VAL A 230 -0.48 7.16 -8.90
N TRP A 231 0.46 7.42 -8.01
CA TRP A 231 1.88 7.17 -8.24
C TRP A 231 2.25 5.77 -7.77
N GLN A 232 3.21 5.15 -8.47
CA GLN A 232 3.80 3.90 -8.08
C GLN A 232 5.30 3.90 -8.42
N THR A 233 6.13 3.56 -7.45
CA THR A 233 7.57 3.30 -7.64
C THR A 233 7.81 1.79 -7.74
N TYR A 234 8.71 1.39 -8.64
CA TYR A 234 9.05 -0.01 -8.91
C TYR A 234 10.51 -0.28 -8.56
N TYR A 235 10.78 -1.47 -8.10
CA TYR A 235 12.08 -1.79 -7.51
C TYR A 235 12.76 -2.98 -8.18
N THR A 236 14.09 -2.95 -8.18
CA THR A 236 14.91 -4.15 -8.25
C THR A 236 15.28 -4.59 -6.83
N PRO A 237 15.69 -5.86 -6.59
CA PRO A 237 16.21 -6.26 -5.29
C PRO A 237 17.27 -5.30 -4.74
N ASP A 238 18.25 -4.92 -5.56
CA ASP A 238 19.33 -4.01 -5.16
C ASP A 238 18.83 -2.62 -4.77
N SER A 239 17.83 -2.08 -5.49
CA SER A 239 17.32 -0.73 -5.23
C SER A 239 16.52 -0.67 -3.94
N ILE A 240 15.68 -1.66 -3.66
CA ILE A 240 14.91 -1.69 -2.40
C ILE A 240 15.83 -1.98 -1.20
N CYS A 241 16.79 -2.91 -1.34
CA CYS A 241 17.76 -3.19 -0.27
C CYS A 241 18.56 -1.94 0.11
N ARG A 242 19.00 -1.15 -0.86
CA ARG A 242 19.73 0.11 -0.62
C ARG A 242 18.84 1.12 0.11
N GLU A 243 17.62 1.34 -0.36
CA GLU A 243 16.69 2.31 0.23
C GLU A 243 16.32 1.93 1.68
N LEU A 244 16.09 0.63 1.95
CA LEU A 244 15.83 0.13 3.29
C LEU A 244 17.06 0.28 4.21
N HIS A 245 18.26 0.01 3.69
CA HIS A 245 19.50 0.20 4.46
C HIS A 245 19.73 1.68 4.83
N GLU A 246 19.49 2.60 3.88
CA GLU A 246 19.52 4.05 4.15
C GLU A 246 18.45 4.47 5.19
N GLY A 247 17.35 3.74 5.28
CA GLY A 247 16.29 3.91 6.27
C GLY A 247 16.56 3.26 7.63
N GLY A 248 17.72 2.60 7.82
CA GLY A 248 18.09 1.94 9.07
C GLY A 248 17.67 0.48 9.20
N PHE A 249 17.54 -0.24 8.08
CA PHE A 249 17.13 -1.65 8.07
C PHE A 249 18.11 -2.54 7.31
N ASP A 250 18.44 -3.68 7.90
CA ASP A 250 19.20 -4.74 7.24
C ASP A 250 18.22 -5.76 6.62
N VAL A 251 18.28 -5.91 5.30
CA VAL A 251 17.42 -6.87 4.60
C VAL A 251 17.88 -8.30 4.90
N VAL A 252 16.97 -9.10 5.42
CA VAL A 252 17.19 -10.51 5.78
C VAL A 252 16.75 -11.43 4.64
N GLU A 253 15.67 -11.07 3.94
CA GLU A 253 15.10 -11.87 2.87
C GLU A 253 14.49 -11.00 1.77
N VAL A 254 14.71 -11.39 0.50
CA VAL A 254 13.99 -10.91 -0.68
C VAL A 254 13.41 -12.12 -1.39
N SER A 255 12.11 -12.11 -1.63
CA SER A 255 11.36 -13.20 -2.24
C SER A 255 10.40 -12.68 -3.33
N ALA A 256 9.78 -13.57 -4.10
CA ALA A 256 8.82 -13.21 -5.16
C ALA A 256 7.49 -12.66 -4.60
N ASN A 257 7.22 -12.89 -3.33
CA ASN A 257 6.01 -12.45 -2.61
C ASN A 257 6.20 -12.64 -1.10
N LEU A 258 5.18 -12.25 -0.31
CA LEU A 258 5.22 -12.42 1.15
C LEU A 258 5.00 -13.87 1.64
N LEU A 259 4.91 -14.85 0.75
CA LEU A 259 4.93 -16.28 1.11
C LEU A 259 6.36 -16.85 1.19
N GLY A 260 7.37 -16.11 0.70
CA GLY A 260 8.76 -16.57 0.68
C GLY A 260 9.10 -17.41 -0.54
N GLU A 261 8.33 -17.33 -1.61
CA GLU A 261 8.68 -17.99 -2.86
C GLU A 261 9.98 -17.42 -3.43
N PRO A 262 10.87 -18.27 -4.02
CA PRO A 262 12.12 -17.79 -4.56
C PRO A 262 11.93 -16.69 -5.61
N TRP A 263 12.63 -15.58 -5.44
CA TRP A 263 12.60 -14.51 -6.43
C TRP A 263 13.26 -14.95 -7.74
N THR A 264 12.65 -14.52 -8.84
CA THR A 264 13.20 -14.67 -10.20
C THR A 264 13.09 -13.34 -10.94
N GLN A 265 13.75 -13.22 -12.08
CA GLN A 265 13.64 -12.02 -12.91
C GLN A 265 12.23 -11.79 -13.49
N GLU A 266 11.37 -12.80 -13.44
CA GLU A 266 9.97 -12.73 -13.90
C GLU A 266 8.99 -12.32 -12.77
N SER A 267 9.47 -12.27 -11.52
CA SER A 267 8.64 -11.93 -10.38
C SER A 267 8.10 -10.50 -10.48
N ALA A 268 6.79 -10.34 -10.48
CA ALA A 268 6.13 -9.05 -10.57
C ALA A 268 6.13 -8.26 -9.26
N VAL A 269 6.34 -8.94 -8.13
CA VAL A 269 6.38 -8.37 -6.78
C VAL A 269 7.66 -8.79 -6.10
N LEU A 270 8.13 -8.00 -5.15
CA LEU A 270 9.18 -8.34 -4.20
C LEU A 270 8.56 -8.34 -2.81
N GLY A 271 8.60 -9.48 -2.13
CA GLY A 271 8.33 -9.60 -0.70
C GLY A 271 9.64 -9.44 0.07
N ILE A 272 9.67 -8.57 1.07
CA ILE A 272 10.89 -8.22 1.80
C ILE A 272 10.66 -8.44 3.29
N VAL A 273 11.62 -9.06 3.95
CA VAL A 273 11.74 -9.09 5.41
C VAL A 273 13.07 -8.45 5.77
N CYS A 274 13.03 -7.48 6.67
CA CYS A 274 14.23 -6.80 7.16
C CYS A 274 14.20 -6.64 8.67
N ARG A 275 15.36 -6.38 9.26
CA ARG A 275 15.57 -6.17 10.69
C ARG A 275 15.97 -4.73 10.94
N LYS A 276 15.49 -4.14 12.03
CA LYS A 276 15.95 -2.86 12.53
C LYS A 276 17.46 -2.92 12.75
N HIS A 277 18.16 -1.99 12.15
CA HIS A 277 19.60 -1.78 12.33
C HIS A 277 19.86 -1.19 13.74
N ASN A 278 20.88 -1.68 14.45
CA ASN A 278 21.26 -1.22 15.79
C ASN A 278 22.10 0.05 15.74
#